data_248e9ddad572e236612a147a09a05ee6
#
_entry.id   248e9ddad572e236612a147a09a05ee6
#
_cell.length_a   1.000
_cell.length_b   1.000
_cell.length_c   1.000
_cell.angle_alpha   90.00
_cell.angle_beta   90.00
_cell.angle_gamma   90.00
#
_symmetry.space_group_name_H-M   'P 1'
#
loop_
_entity.id
_entity.type
_entity.pdbx_description
1 polymer ?
#
loop_
_entity_poly.entity_id
_entity_poly.type
_entity_poly.pdbx_seq_one_letter_code
_entity_poly.pdbx_strand_id
1 'polypeptide(L)' 'MSGYDSIREHMEVIGADGVHVGTVDRVEEDRIKLARDENAVDGHKSHHHYISRGLVADVEGDKVRLSANADVAIHFEER' A
#
# COMPACT_ATOMS: atom_id res chain seq x y z
N MET A 1 14.82 0.18 14.26
CA MET A 1 14.79 0.84 12.98
C MET A 1 13.50 0.60 12.30
N SER A 2 12.87 1.64 11.90
CA SER A 2 11.57 1.50 11.27
C SER A 2 11.74 1.06 9.82
N GLY A 3 10.99 0.07 9.41
CA GLY A 3 11.02 -0.36 8.03
C GLY A 3 10.46 0.66 7.07
N TYR A 4 9.77 1.66 7.59
CA TYR A 4 9.14 2.66 6.74
C TYR A 4 10.15 3.38 5.86
N ASP A 5 11.33 3.64 6.37
CA ASP A 5 12.35 4.34 5.61
C ASP A 5 12.91 3.52 4.46
N SER A 6 12.63 2.23 4.44
CA SER A 6 13.07 1.36 3.37
C SER A 6 12.07 1.26 2.23
N ILE A 7 10.90 1.87 2.39
CA ILE A 7 9.87 1.78 1.37
C ILE A 7 10.26 2.65 0.19
N ARG A 8 10.12 2.10 -1.00
CA ARG A 8 10.43 2.80 -2.23
C ARG A 8 9.30 2.68 -3.23
N GLU A 9 9.34 3.53 -4.21
CA GLU A 9 8.38 3.46 -5.30
C GLU A 9 8.50 2.12 -6.00
N HIS A 10 7.39 1.66 -6.49
CA HIS A 10 7.28 0.40 -7.25
C HIS A 10 7.31 -0.85 -6.39
N MET A 11 7.45 -0.72 -5.09
CA MET A 11 7.36 -1.89 -4.22
C MET A 11 5.91 -2.37 -4.14
N GLU A 12 5.74 -3.66 -4.01
CA GLU A 12 4.41 -4.23 -3.85
C GLU A 12 3.95 -4.06 -2.41
N VAL A 13 2.67 -3.71 -2.25
CA VAL A 13 2.07 -3.63 -0.92
C VAL A 13 1.16 -4.82 -0.73
N ILE A 14 1.36 -5.54 0.34
CA ILE A 14 0.57 -6.73 0.66
C ILE A 14 -0.03 -6.59 2.04
N GLY A 15 -1.15 -7.24 2.25
CA GLY A 15 -1.77 -7.27 3.57
C GLY A 15 -1.02 -8.20 4.51
N ALA A 16 -1.49 -8.26 5.74
CA ALA A 16 -0.91 -9.17 6.73
C ALA A 16 -1.04 -10.62 6.27
N ASP A 17 -2.03 -10.90 5.45
CA ASP A 17 -2.26 -12.22 4.91
C ASP A 17 -1.46 -12.48 3.63
N GLY A 18 -0.65 -11.54 3.20
CA GLY A 18 0.16 -11.69 2.00
C GLY A 18 -0.56 -11.42 0.70
N VAL A 19 -1.79 -10.99 0.76
CA VAL A 19 -2.57 -10.72 -0.45
C VAL A 19 -2.22 -9.33 -0.98
N HIS A 20 -2.09 -9.22 -2.28
CA HIS A 20 -1.71 -7.98 -2.94
C HIS A 20 -2.74 -6.88 -2.69
N VAL A 21 -2.26 -5.73 -2.29
CA VAL A 21 -3.11 -4.55 -2.08
C VAL A 21 -2.91 -3.52 -3.18
N GLY A 22 -1.67 -3.27 -3.52
CA GLY A 22 -1.36 -2.28 -4.55
C GLY A 22 0.14 -2.15 -4.71
N THR A 23 0.57 -1.09 -5.37
CA THR A 23 1.99 -0.83 -5.60
C THR A 23 2.28 0.58 -5.10
N VAL A 24 3.45 0.75 -4.51
CA VAL A 24 3.83 2.06 -4.02
C VAL A 24 4.07 2.99 -5.19
N ASP A 25 3.32 4.07 -5.25
CA ASP A 25 3.52 5.09 -6.25
C ASP A 25 4.42 6.19 -5.69
N ARG A 26 4.24 6.50 -4.42
CA ARG A 26 5.01 7.55 -3.79
C ARG A 26 5.01 7.34 -2.29
N VAL A 27 6.10 7.66 -1.64
CA VAL A 27 6.18 7.56 -0.19
C VAL A 27 6.14 8.97 0.36
N GLU A 28 5.18 9.23 1.22
CA GLU A 28 5.09 10.52 1.90
C GLU A 28 5.45 10.32 3.36
N GLU A 29 5.54 11.40 4.07
CA GLU A 29 6.07 11.37 5.42
C GLU A 29 5.21 10.53 6.36
N ASP A 30 3.90 10.60 6.20
CA ASP A 30 2.98 9.92 7.11
C ASP A 30 2.05 8.96 6.40
N ARG A 31 2.22 8.76 5.11
CA ARG A 31 1.35 7.85 4.36
C ARG A 31 2.03 7.44 3.06
N ILE A 32 1.51 6.39 2.46
CA ILE A 32 2.02 5.89 1.19
C ILE A 32 0.93 6.02 0.17
N LYS A 33 1.26 6.61 -0.96
CA LYS A 33 0.33 6.70 -2.08
C LYS A 33 0.46 5.44 -2.90
N LEU A 34 -0.66 4.79 -3.16
CA LEU A 34 -0.67 3.55 -3.92
C LEU A 34 -1.16 3.78 -5.33
N ALA A 35 -0.55 3.08 -6.26
CA ALA A 35 -1.06 2.97 -7.61
C ALA A 35 -1.78 1.63 -7.69
N ARG A 36 -3.03 1.64 -8.12
CA ARG A 36 -3.77 0.45 -8.35
C ARG A 36 -3.62 0.05 -9.78
N ASP A 37 -3.72 -1.24 -10.00
CA ASP A 37 -3.68 -1.79 -11.32
C ASP A 37 -4.83 -1.19 -12.10
N GLU A 38 -4.51 -0.62 -13.23
CA GLU A 38 -5.53 -0.01 -14.00
C GLU A 38 -6.35 -0.99 -14.74
N ASN A 39 -6.08 -2.21 -14.68
CA ASN A 39 -6.99 -3.22 -15.16
C ASN A 39 -8.22 -3.28 -14.31
N ALA A 40 -8.29 -2.48 -13.31
CA ALA A 40 -9.50 -2.33 -12.60
C ALA A 40 -10.54 -1.94 -13.60
N VAL A 41 -11.46 -2.81 -13.77
CA VAL A 41 -12.32 -2.77 -14.85
C VAL A 41 -13.41 -1.80 -14.75
N ASP A 42 -13.64 -1.27 -13.62
CA ASP A 42 -14.80 -0.45 -13.44
C ASP A 42 -14.75 0.83 -14.24
N GLY A 43 -13.67 1.06 -14.94
CA GLY A 43 -13.60 2.20 -15.81
C GLY A 43 -13.52 3.52 -15.13
N HIS A 44 -13.46 3.51 -13.85
CA HIS A 44 -13.31 4.76 -13.15
C HIS A 44 -11.90 5.25 -13.24
N LYS A 45 -11.72 6.52 -13.15
CA LYS A 45 -10.43 7.03 -13.14
C LYS A 45 -9.70 6.50 -12.02
N SER A 46 -8.47 6.29 -12.20
CA SER A 46 -7.64 5.81 -11.15
C SER A 46 -7.73 6.78 -10.01
N HIS A 47 -8.23 6.33 -8.92
CA HIS A 47 -8.20 7.11 -7.70
C HIS A 47 -6.89 6.85 -7.01
N HIS A 48 -6.37 7.89 -6.40
CA HIS A 48 -5.18 7.73 -5.60
C HIS A 48 -5.61 7.19 -4.26
N HIS A 49 -4.98 6.12 -3.85
CA HIS A 49 -5.29 5.50 -2.58
C HIS A 49 -4.11 5.69 -1.65
N TYR A 50 -4.37 6.03 -0.42
CA TYR A 50 -3.30 6.29 0.54
C TYR A 50 -3.44 5.34 1.72
N ILE A 51 -2.30 4.80 2.15
CA ILE A 51 -2.24 3.95 3.33
C ILE A 51 -1.46 4.69 4.38
N SER A 52 -2.05 4.82 5.55
CA SER A 52 -1.40 5.49 6.65
C SER A 52 -0.13 4.76 7.06
N ARG A 53 0.90 5.51 7.41
CA ARG A 53 2.14 4.95 7.90
C ARG A 53 1.89 3.97 9.05
N GLY A 54 0.89 4.27 9.88
CA GLY A 54 0.59 3.41 11.02
C GLY A 54 0.11 2.03 10.64
N LEU A 55 -0.31 1.82 9.39
CA LEU A 55 -0.71 0.51 8.95
C LEU A 55 0.45 -0.34 8.46
N VAL A 56 1.63 0.21 8.30
CA VAL A 56 2.79 -0.54 7.83
C VAL A 56 3.35 -1.36 8.98
N ALA A 57 3.35 -2.67 8.84
CA ALA A 57 3.88 -3.56 9.87
C ALA A 57 5.36 -3.83 9.66
N ASP A 58 5.76 -4.03 8.39
CA ASP A 58 7.14 -4.42 8.12
C ASP A 58 7.43 -4.20 6.65
N VAL A 59 8.70 -4.23 6.31
CA VAL A 59 9.14 -4.19 4.93
C VAL A 59 9.98 -5.43 4.71
N GLU A 60 9.56 -6.28 3.79
CA GLU A 60 10.20 -7.56 3.53
C GLU A 60 10.74 -7.56 2.12
N GLY A 61 12.05 -7.39 1.97
CA GLY A 61 12.63 -7.34 0.65
C GLY A 61 12.07 -6.18 -0.14
N ASP A 62 11.37 -6.49 -1.20
CA ASP A 62 10.76 -5.46 -2.04
C ASP A 62 9.24 -5.37 -1.82
N LYS A 63 8.76 -5.85 -0.69
CA LYS A 63 7.34 -5.81 -0.39
C LYS A 63 7.10 -5.08 0.92
N VAL A 64 6.00 -4.34 0.94
CA VAL A 64 5.55 -3.65 2.16
C VAL A 64 4.40 -4.47 2.75
N ARG A 65 4.58 -4.99 3.93
CA ARG A 65 3.54 -5.77 4.60
C ARG A 65 2.79 -4.89 5.57
N LEU A 66 1.48 -4.93 5.45
CA LEU A 66 0.62 -4.14 6.31
C LEU A 66 0.23 -4.93 7.55
N SER A 67 -0.27 -4.22 8.55
CA SER A 67 -0.69 -4.86 9.80
C SER A 67 -2.11 -5.41 9.72
N ALA A 68 -2.82 -5.12 8.65
CA ALA A 68 -4.18 -5.61 8.45
C ALA A 68 -4.22 -6.46 7.20
N ASN A 69 -5.15 -7.38 7.14
CA ASN A 69 -5.36 -8.17 5.93
C ASN A 69 -5.77 -7.27 4.79
N ALA A 70 -5.55 -7.75 3.57
CA ALA A 70 -5.72 -6.88 2.40
C ALA A 70 -7.12 -6.28 2.33
N ASP A 71 -8.14 -7.08 2.55
CA ASP A 71 -9.50 -6.56 2.45
C ASP A 71 -9.80 -5.54 3.54
N VAL A 72 -9.20 -5.68 4.70
CA VAL A 72 -9.37 -4.72 5.78
C VAL A 72 -8.58 -3.45 5.47
N ALA A 73 -7.36 -3.62 4.97
CA ALA A 73 -6.52 -2.47 4.64
C ALA A 73 -7.18 -1.60 3.59
N ILE A 74 -7.85 -2.20 2.63
CA ILE A 74 -8.53 -1.44 1.60
C ILE A 74 -9.61 -0.55 2.19
N HIS A 75 -10.28 -1.01 3.22
CA HIS A 75 -11.29 -0.20 3.87
C HIS A 75 -10.70 1.00 4.61
N PHE A 76 -9.44 0.91 5.00
CA PHE A 76 -8.79 2.00 5.71
C PHE A 76 -8.05 2.94 4.79
N GLU A 77 -8.10 2.72 3.49
CA GLU A 77 -7.42 3.61 2.57
C GLU A 77 -8.06 4.99 2.60
N GLU A 78 -7.23 5.99 2.50
CA GLU A 78 -7.69 7.37 2.41
C GLU A 78 -7.76 7.77 0.95
N ARG A 79 -8.63 8.68 0.65
CA ARG A 79 -8.77 9.17 -0.71
C ARG A 79 -8.47 10.65 -0.80
#